data_f4ffa24fe8dcb3327bbd1e2a27e3772b
#
_entry.id   f4ffa24fe8dcb3327bbd1e2a27e3772b
#
_cell.length_a   1.000
_cell.length_b   1.000
_cell.length_c   1.000
_cell.angle_alpha   90.00
_cell.angle_beta   90.00
_cell.angle_gamma   90.00
#
_symmetry.space_group_name_H-M   'P 1'
#
loop_
_entity.id
_entity.type
_entity.pdbx_description
1 polymer ?
#
loop_
_entity_poly.entity_id
_entity_poly.type
_entity_poly.pdbx_seq_one_letter_code
_entity_poly.pdbx_strand_id
1 'polypeptide(L)'
;YWSFFWRVGAGFLAFWLAVMAGFTLLMSWQKMNDMAEEIELNAAEYMQYAATALSHDRNVDAQGNPRTEAELRHDLLSGAYRAGQFTNPDPTVYLFENAIIMWDGELLQSNRYWLAGYNQDEDEDGVWYIDMNDQSREIYDLLLSDWENVDLPEGQAPDQKILEVWTDGQIAYPKTITLQPQVDTGFEWVAQGEPTQIIQCNYDESKMQGLPLKTVISLMGRIPGDGETTRSEVLDSLTHPRRAALREQVESVDSPSTKTLTCKPWLVQYFSRNVLYGQFGERHYVMASVAAEAYPVKACLPILLPVYGFSFALAVLFSAILAFALLRVWRKQERVEQARRDTTAALAHELKTPLSVLSATAELLSDDMAQDKRAHYLDVIRQQAERMDGSVKRMLELSRLEAGAKALRRAKFTLSDLAQERLDAAVPPDA
;
A
#
# COMPACT_ATOMS: atom_id res chain seq x y z
N TYR A 1 12.06 -22.38 -29.67
CA TYR A 1 11.43 -22.77 -28.39
C TYR A 1 11.61 -21.66 -27.37
N TRP A 2 12.83 -21.22 -27.07
CA TRP A 2 13.11 -20.15 -26.07
C TRP A 2 12.37 -18.84 -26.36
N SER A 3 12.31 -18.38 -27.61
CA SER A 3 11.63 -17.14 -27.99
C SER A 3 10.13 -17.18 -27.74
N PHE A 4 9.49 -18.34 -27.87
CA PHE A 4 8.08 -18.52 -27.56
C PHE A 4 7.80 -18.42 -26.06
N PHE A 5 8.64 -19.10 -25.24
CA PHE A 5 8.52 -19.01 -23.77
C PHE A 5 8.66 -17.60 -23.27
N TRP A 6 9.65 -16.86 -23.79
CA TRP A 6 9.85 -15.47 -23.42
C TRP A 6 8.63 -14.59 -23.80
N ARG A 7 8.02 -14.85 -24.96
CA ARG A 7 6.82 -14.11 -25.40
C ARG A 7 5.61 -14.40 -24.51
N VAL A 8 5.38 -15.66 -24.14
CA VAL A 8 4.29 -16.05 -23.25
C VAL A 8 4.53 -15.48 -21.85
N GLY A 9 5.74 -15.63 -21.32
CA GLY A 9 6.11 -15.07 -20.01
C GLY A 9 6.00 -13.53 -19.97
N ALA A 10 6.47 -12.84 -21.00
CA ALA A 10 6.36 -11.39 -21.12
C ALA A 10 4.90 -10.94 -21.22
N GLY A 11 4.05 -11.66 -21.97
CA GLY A 11 2.62 -11.38 -22.04
C GLY A 11 1.93 -11.53 -20.69
N PHE A 12 2.28 -12.60 -19.95
CA PHE A 12 1.76 -12.83 -18.61
C PHE A 12 2.20 -11.76 -17.61
N LEU A 13 3.47 -11.37 -17.67
CA LEU A 13 4.02 -10.31 -16.84
C LEU A 13 3.36 -8.95 -17.15
N ALA A 14 3.18 -8.63 -18.43
CA ALA A 14 2.51 -7.40 -18.85
C ALA A 14 1.05 -7.37 -18.38
N PHE A 15 0.33 -8.49 -18.49
CA PHE A 15 -1.03 -8.61 -17.97
C PHE A 15 -1.07 -8.44 -16.45
N TRP A 16 -0.17 -9.12 -15.72
CA TRP A 16 -0.08 -8.98 -14.27
C TRP A 16 0.22 -7.53 -13.86
N LEU A 17 1.16 -6.86 -14.52
CA LEU A 17 1.48 -5.45 -14.28
C LEU A 17 0.26 -4.54 -14.52
N ALA A 18 -0.50 -4.78 -15.59
CA ALA A 18 -1.70 -4.00 -15.90
C ALA A 18 -2.79 -4.18 -14.82
N VAL A 19 -3.01 -5.42 -14.36
CA VAL A 19 -3.97 -5.73 -13.30
C VAL A 19 -3.53 -5.07 -11.99
N MET A 20 -2.25 -5.19 -11.61
CA MET A 20 -1.72 -4.58 -10.39
C MET A 20 -1.74 -3.06 -10.44
N ALA A 21 -1.42 -2.46 -11.58
CA ALA A 21 -1.55 -1.01 -11.77
C ALA A 21 -3.01 -0.56 -11.60
N GLY A 22 -3.96 -1.26 -12.20
CA GLY A 22 -5.39 -1.01 -12.04
C GLY A 22 -5.85 -1.14 -10.59
N PHE A 23 -5.38 -2.17 -9.88
CA PHE A 23 -5.68 -2.38 -8.47
C PHE A 23 -5.10 -1.24 -7.60
N THR A 24 -3.85 -0.84 -7.85
CA THR A 24 -3.22 0.28 -7.13
C THR A 24 -3.97 1.58 -7.35
N LEU A 25 -4.37 1.86 -8.60
CA LEU A 25 -5.17 3.03 -8.95
C LEU A 25 -6.50 3.04 -8.19
N LEU A 26 -7.20 1.90 -8.16
CA LEU A 26 -8.49 1.77 -7.48
C LEU A 26 -8.35 1.98 -5.97
N MET A 27 -7.38 1.29 -5.34
CA MET A 27 -7.13 1.40 -3.90
C MET A 27 -6.70 2.81 -3.50
N SER A 28 -5.81 3.43 -4.28
CA SER A 28 -5.37 4.80 -4.02
C SER A 28 -6.50 5.82 -4.22
N TRP A 29 -7.37 5.61 -5.20
CA TRP A 29 -8.54 6.45 -5.41
C TRP A 29 -9.55 6.31 -4.27
N GLN A 30 -9.83 5.09 -3.82
CA GLN A 30 -10.71 4.84 -2.68
C GLN A 30 -10.13 5.50 -1.42
N LYS A 31 -8.84 5.26 -1.13
CA LYS A 31 -8.17 5.86 0.02
C LYS A 31 -8.13 7.39 -0.04
N MET A 32 -7.99 7.96 -1.23
CA MET A 32 -8.07 9.41 -1.41
C MET A 32 -9.46 9.96 -1.04
N ASN A 33 -10.52 9.25 -1.42
CA ASN A 33 -11.89 9.66 -1.06
C ASN A 33 -12.13 9.56 0.45
N ASP A 34 -11.67 8.46 1.09
CA ASP A 34 -11.75 8.27 2.54
C ASP A 34 -11.02 9.41 3.28
N MET A 35 -9.79 9.73 2.83
CA MET A 35 -9.00 10.83 3.41
C MET A 35 -9.63 12.20 3.15
N ALA A 36 -10.26 12.41 2.01
CA ALA A 36 -10.95 13.66 1.71
C ALA A 36 -12.16 13.86 2.63
N GLU A 37 -12.91 12.80 2.89
CA GLU A 37 -14.03 12.81 3.84
C GLU A 37 -13.53 13.05 5.27
N GLU A 38 -12.47 12.40 5.69
CA GLU A 38 -11.84 12.58 7.00
C GLU A 38 -11.34 14.02 7.20
N ILE A 39 -10.69 14.60 6.19
CA ILE A 39 -10.28 16.02 6.21
C ILE A 39 -11.48 16.95 6.37
N GLU A 40 -12.56 16.67 5.66
CA GLU A 40 -13.78 17.49 5.71
C GLU A 40 -14.45 17.40 7.09
N LEU A 41 -14.51 16.19 7.69
CA LEU A 41 -15.03 15.98 9.03
C LEU A 41 -14.18 16.69 10.09
N ASN A 42 -12.86 16.52 10.06
CA ASN A 42 -11.94 17.18 10.98
C ASN A 42 -12.00 18.71 10.86
N ALA A 43 -12.09 19.22 9.63
CA ALA A 43 -12.26 20.65 9.40
C ALA A 43 -13.58 21.16 9.98
N ALA A 44 -14.68 20.42 9.79
CA ALA A 44 -16.01 20.79 10.32
C ALA A 44 -16.02 20.77 11.85
N GLU A 45 -15.37 19.77 12.46
CA GLU A 45 -15.26 19.68 13.93
C GLU A 45 -14.47 20.84 14.51
N TYR A 46 -13.30 21.14 13.95
CA TYR A 46 -12.49 22.28 14.35
C TYR A 46 -13.26 23.60 14.23
N MET A 47 -13.96 23.77 13.12
CA MET A 47 -14.79 24.96 12.88
C MET A 47 -15.98 25.03 13.83
N GLN A 48 -16.54 23.89 14.25
CA GLN A 48 -17.60 23.84 15.24
C GLN A 48 -17.12 24.33 16.62
N TYR A 49 -15.90 23.98 17.04
CA TYR A 49 -15.29 24.48 18.27
C TYR A 49 -15.14 26.01 18.23
N ALA A 50 -14.62 26.55 17.12
CA ALA A 50 -14.50 27.98 16.93
C ALA A 50 -15.86 28.67 16.92
N ALA A 51 -16.86 28.12 16.22
CA ALA A 51 -18.22 28.65 16.18
C ALA A 51 -18.91 28.60 17.56
N THR A 52 -18.64 27.57 18.36
CA THR A 52 -19.18 27.44 19.71
C THR A 52 -18.60 28.51 20.65
N ALA A 53 -17.30 28.80 20.52
CA ALA A 53 -16.66 29.87 21.26
C ALA A 53 -17.24 31.26 20.90
N LEU A 54 -17.69 31.41 19.65
CA LEU A 54 -18.31 32.66 19.13
C LEU A 54 -19.83 32.74 19.33
N SER A 55 -20.47 31.71 19.88
CA SER A 55 -21.93 31.67 19.99
C SER A 55 -22.49 32.81 20.84
N HIS A 56 -23.63 33.32 20.41
CA HIS A 56 -24.29 34.51 21.01
C HIS A 56 -24.55 34.35 22.51
N ASP A 57 -24.84 33.15 22.98
CA ASP A 57 -25.09 32.83 24.38
C ASP A 57 -23.86 33.01 25.29
N ARG A 58 -22.67 33.07 24.70
CA ARG A 58 -21.41 33.30 25.42
C ARG A 58 -20.90 34.76 25.36
N ASN A 59 -21.58 35.63 24.65
CA ASN A 59 -21.21 37.05 24.57
C ASN A 59 -21.56 37.85 25.83
N VAL A 60 -22.21 37.22 26.80
CA VAL A 60 -22.53 37.79 28.10
C VAL A 60 -21.93 36.95 29.23
N ASP A 61 -21.52 37.64 30.29
CA ASP A 61 -21.05 36.98 31.50
C ASP A 61 -22.21 36.33 32.28
N ALA A 62 -21.89 35.64 33.38
CA ALA A 62 -22.92 35.06 34.26
C ALA A 62 -23.88 36.09 34.89
N GLN A 63 -23.55 37.37 34.82
CA GLN A 63 -24.33 38.48 35.31
C GLN A 63 -25.15 39.16 34.19
N GLY A 64 -25.01 38.72 32.92
CA GLY A 64 -25.71 39.29 31.77
C GLY A 64 -25.04 40.55 31.19
N ASN A 65 -23.80 40.86 31.56
CA ASN A 65 -23.06 41.97 30.97
C ASN A 65 -22.30 41.49 29.72
N PRO A 66 -22.06 42.37 28.73
CA PRO A 66 -21.21 42.04 27.60
C PRO A 66 -19.81 41.64 28.08
N ARG A 67 -19.31 40.49 27.58
CA ARG A 67 -17.95 40.07 27.86
C ARG A 67 -16.93 41.03 27.26
N THR A 68 -15.81 41.14 27.94
CA THR A 68 -14.66 41.86 27.43
C THR A 68 -13.99 41.14 26.28
N GLU A 69 -13.27 41.91 25.48
CA GLU A 69 -12.49 41.35 24.35
C GLU A 69 -11.45 40.31 24.83
N ALA A 70 -10.84 40.55 26.00
CA ALA A 70 -9.88 39.63 26.63
C ALA A 70 -10.51 38.28 27.01
N GLU A 71 -11.72 38.31 27.62
CA GLU A 71 -12.45 37.07 27.98
C GLU A 71 -12.84 36.25 26.76
N LEU A 72 -13.25 36.92 25.70
CA LEU A 72 -13.65 36.27 24.46
C LEU A 72 -12.42 35.67 23.71
N ARG A 73 -11.30 36.40 23.72
CA ARG A 73 -10.02 35.90 23.21
C ARG A 73 -9.56 34.67 23.99
N HIS A 74 -9.72 34.67 25.31
CA HIS A 74 -9.40 33.51 26.15
C HIS A 74 -10.28 32.29 25.81
N ASP A 75 -11.56 32.47 25.60
CA ASP A 75 -12.50 31.41 25.23
C ASP A 75 -12.14 30.82 23.83
N LEU A 76 -11.75 31.66 22.88
CA LEU A 76 -11.29 31.23 21.57
C LEU A 76 -10.00 30.40 21.66
N LEU A 77 -9.05 30.87 22.46
CA LEU A 77 -7.80 30.12 22.71
C LEU A 77 -8.07 28.79 23.39
N SER A 78 -8.99 28.77 24.38
CA SER A 78 -9.40 27.52 25.04
C SER A 78 -10.06 26.54 24.06
N GLY A 79 -10.95 27.03 23.22
CA GLY A 79 -11.62 26.24 22.20
C GLY A 79 -10.63 25.68 21.19
N ALA A 80 -9.71 26.51 20.73
CA ALA A 80 -8.69 26.13 19.77
C ALA A 80 -7.66 25.15 20.38
N TYR A 81 -7.27 25.33 21.65
CA TYR A 81 -6.43 24.39 22.39
C TYR A 81 -7.07 22.99 22.44
N ARG A 82 -8.37 22.93 22.70
CA ARG A 82 -9.10 21.65 22.75
C ARG A 82 -9.19 21.00 21.36
N ALA A 83 -9.48 21.79 20.33
CA ALA A 83 -9.59 21.31 18.96
C ALA A 83 -8.24 20.83 18.39
N GLY A 84 -7.16 21.54 18.68
CA GLY A 84 -5.82 21.19 18.20
C GLY A 84 -5.28 19.85 18.71
N GLN A 85 -5.93 19.26 19.70
CA GLN A 85 -5.51 18.00 20.31
C GLN A 85 -6.07 16.75 19.61
N PHE A 86 -7.04 16.92 18.71
CA PHE A 86 -7.70 15.80 18.05
C PHE A 86 -7.00 15.31 16.79
N THR A 87 -5.88 15.86 16.44
CA THR A 87 -5.22 15.49 15.20
C THR A 87 -3.98 14.69 15.46
N ASN A 88 -4.00 13.36 15.30
CA ASN A 88 -3.17 12.82 14.27
C ASN A 88 -3.12 11.33 14.09
N PRO A 89 -3.61 10.85 13.00
CA PRO A 89 -3.13 9.62 12.40
C PRO A 89 -1.74 9.85 11.77
N ASP A 90 -1.04 8.79 11.43
CA ASP A 90 0.30 8.70 10.89
C ASP A 90 0.72 9.93 10.04
N PRO A 91 1.67 10.76 10.52
CA PRO A 91 2.11 11.98 9.83
C PRO A 91 2.80 11.69 8.49
N THR A 92 3.22 10.45 8.27
CA THR A 92 3.81 10.03 7.01
C THR A 92 2.80 9.88 5.89
N VAL A 93 1.54 9.75 6.26
CA VAL A 93 0.41 9.52 5.37
C VAL A 93 -0.49 10.73 5.28
N TYR A 94 -0.62 11.48 6.38
CA TYR A 94 -1.56 12.56 6.53
C TYR A 94 -1.02 13.65 7.43
N LEU A 95 -1.07 14.90 6.99
CA LEU A 95 -0.71 16.09 7.75
C LEU A 95 -1.87 17.06 7.77
N PHE A 96 -2.10 17.65 8.93
CA PHE A 96 -3.18 18.58 9.15
C PHE A 96 -2.67 19.80 9.93
N GLU A 97 -3.01 21.01 9.48
CA GLU A 97 -2.73 22.26 10.15
C GLU A 97 -3.99 23.13 10.17
N ASN A 98 -4.20 23.84 11.25
CA ASN A 98 -5.30 24.78 11.40
C ASN A 98 -4.83 26.09 12.03
N ALA A 99 -5.59 27.14 11.83
CA ALA A 99 -5.35 28.44 12.43
C ALA A 99 -6.66 29.15 12.76
N ILE A 100 -6.68 29.93 13.82
CA ILE A 100 -7.70 30.93 14.11
C ILE A 100 -7.07 32.31 13.97
N ILE A 101 -7.66 33.12 13.12
CA ILE A 101 -7.13 34.41 12.73
C ILE A 101 -8.25 35.47 12.99
N MET A 102 -7.90 36.54 13.68
CA MET A 102 -8.76 37.70 13.81
C MET A 102 -8.80 38.51 12.52
N TRP A 103 -9.88 39.23 12.26
CA TRP A 103 -10.02 40.05 11.04
C TRP A 103 -8.99 41.17 10.89
N ASP A 104 -8.44 41.65 11.97
CA ASP A 104 -7.31 42.61 11.96
C ASP A 104 -5.99 42.00 11.53
N GLY A 105 -5.98 40.72 11.26
CA GLY A 105 -4.78 39.94 10.87
C GLY A 105 -4.01 39.40 12.05
N GLU A 106 -4.47 39.62 13.29
CA GLU A 106 -3.84 38.98 14.45
C GLU A 106 -4.07 37.47 14.39
N LEU A 107 -2.97 36.71 14.33
CA LEU A 107 -3.00 35.26 14.47
C LEU A 107 -3.21 34.90 15.93
N LEU A 108 -4.42 34.45 16.28
CA LEU A 108 -4.70 33.97 17.63
C LEU A 108 -4.03 32.65 17.92
N GLN A 109 -4.14 31.71 16.97
CA GLN A 109 -3.57 30.39 17.14
C GLN A 109 -3.41 29.70 15.78
N SER A 110 -2.31 29.00 15.57
CA SER A 110 -2.23 27.93 14.57
C SER A 110 -2.13 26.57 15.25
N ASN A 111 -2.39 25.50 14.52
CA ASN A 111 -2.34 24.13 15.05
C ASN A 111 -0.90 23.78 15.42
N ARG A 112 -0.62 24.02 16.64
CA ARG A 112 0.68 23.98 17.22
C ARG A 112 0.60 23.09 18.45
N TYR A 113 1.71 22.53 18.83
CA TYR A 113 1.79 21.89 20.12
C TYR A 113 1.69 22.93 21.21
N TRP A 114 0.57 22.94 21.90
CA TRP A 114 0.31 23.86 22.99
C TRP A 114 0.29 23.12 24.30
N LEU A 115 0.90 23.71 25.30
CA LEU A 115 0.74 23.31 26.69
C LEU A 115 -0.16 24.32 27.39
N ALA A 116 -0.94 23.86 28.34
CA ALA A 116 -1.60 24.75 29.27
C ALA A 116 -0.77 24.78 30.57
N GLY A 117 -0.50 25.96 31.08
CA GLY A 117 0.19 26.15 32.32
C GLY A 117 -0.62 26.96 33.31
N TYR A 118 -0.48 26.63 34.58
CA TYR A 118 -1.07 27.44 35.66
C TYR A 118 0.00 28.35 36.28
N ASN A 119 -0.38 29.59 36.51
CA ASN A 119 0.40 30.50 37.33
C ASN A 119 0.20 30.13 38.80
N GLN A 120 1.27 30.02 39.56
CA GLN A 120 1.23 29.82 41.02
C GLN A 120 1.30 31.13 41.84
N ASP A 121 1.40 32.27 41.16
CA ASP A 121 1.33 33.56 41.90
C ASP A 121 -0.12 33.76 42.40
N GLU A 122 -0.27 33.91 43.69
CA GLU A 122 -1.54 33.90 44.45
C GLU A 122 -2.58 34.94 44.00
N ASP A 123 -2.21 35.89 43.13
CA ASP A 123 -3.05 37.01 42.73
C ASP A 123 -3.63 36.88 41.30
N GLU A 124 -3.25 35.91 40.51
CA GLU A 124 -3.74 35.73 39.14
C GLU A 124 -4.10 34.25 38.86
N ASP A 125 -5.32 33.86 39.16
CA ASP A 125 -5.90 32.58 38.74
C ASP A 125 -6.10 32.58 37.23
N GLY A 126 -5.08 32.17 36.47
CA GLY A 126 -5.14 32.10 35.00
C GLY A 126 -4.48 30.86 34.41
N VAL A 127 -5.14 30.31 33.41
CA VAL A 127 -4.54 29.31 32.52
C VAL A 127 -3.87 30.04 31.38
N TRP A 128 -2.58 29.81 31.21
CA TRP A 128 -1.82 30.30 30.07
C TRP A 128 -1.70 29.22 29.01
N TYR A 129 -1.81 29.60 27.77
CA TYR A 129 -1.56 28.72 26.62
C TYR A 129 -0.14 28.96 26.13
N ILE A 130 0.71 27.95 26.28
CA ILE A 130 2.15 28.03 25.98
C ILE A 130 2.37 27.51 24.56
N ASP A 131 2.86 28.39 23.68
CA ASP A 131 3.20 28.06 22.30
C ASP A 131 4.54 27.31 22.23
N MET A 132 4.47 26.01 22.08
CA MET A 132 5.64 25.13 21.98
C MET A 132 6.02 24.80 20.52
N ASN A 133 5.68 25.65 19.57
CA ASN A 133 5.99 25.40 18.18
C ASN A 133 7.43 25.68 17.82
N ASP A 134 7.84 25.06 16.70
CA ASP A 134 9.18 25.24 16.15
C ASP A 134 10.29 24.86 17.11
N GLN A 135 9.96 24.07 18.13
CA GLN A 135 10.95 23.54 19.05
C GLN A 135 11.72 22.38 18.42
N SER A 136 12.90 22.10 18.97
CA SER A 136 13.71 20.96 18.53
C SER A 136 13.01 19.63 18.89
N ARG A 137 13.36 18.56 18.16
CA ARG A 137 12.88 17.21 18.47
C ARG A 137 13.23 16.79 19.91
N GLU A 138 14.38 17.24 20.42
CA GLU A 138 14.83 16.96 21.79
C GLU A 138 13.88 17.57 22.82
N ILE A 139 13.41 18.81 22.58
CA ILE A 139 12.45 19.49 23.48
C ILE A 139 11.10 18.78 23.43
N TYR A 140 10.60 18.44 22.25
CA TYR A 140 9.35 17.68 22.17
C TYR A 140 9.45 16.31 22.83
N ASP A 141 10.57 15.60 22.63
CA ASP A 141 10.82 14.31 23.25
C ASP A 141 10.83 14.39 24.77
N LEU A 142 11.46 15.43 25.31
CA LEU A 142 11.45 15.72 26.74
C LEU A 142 10.04 16.00 27.27
N LEU A 143 9.25 16.83 26.57
CA LEU A 143 7.90 17.17 26.99
C LEU A 143 6.94 15.99 26.94
N LEU A 144 7.18 15.06 26.02
CA LEU A 144 6.42 13.83 25.85
C LEU A 144 6.95 12.66 26.69
N SER A 145 8.04 12.85 27.45
CA SER A 145 8.65 11.76 28.24
C SER A 145 7.73 11.19 29.32
N ASP A 146 6.81 12.00 29.85
CA ASP A 146 5.86 11.57 30.88
C ASP A 146 4.68 10.77 30.29
N TRP A 147 4.61 10.64 28.99
CA TRP A 147 3.55 9.89 28.32
C TRP A 147 3.65 8.38 28.52
N GLU A 148 4.83 7.86 28.48
CA GLU A 148 5.03 6.47 28.84
C GLU A 148 4.95 6.41 30.37
N ASN A 149 3.93 5.72 30.92
CA ASN A 149 3.93 5.32 32.33
C ASN A 149 5.16 4.46 32.56
N VAL A 150 6.28 5.10 32.74
CA VAL A 150 7.48 4.42 33.16
C VAL A 150 7.23 4.05 34.61
N ASP A 151 7.12 2.75 34.89
CA ASP A 151 7.15 2.24 36.26
C ASP A 151 8.46 2.69 36.88
N LEU A 152 8.41 3.86 37.51
CA LEU A 152 9.58 4.36 38.26
C LEU A 152 9.77 3.50 39.50
N PRO A 153 11.02 3.21 39.90
CA PRO A 153 11.28 2.52 41.12
C PRO A 153 10.63 3.23 42.31
N GLU A 154 10.20 2.45 43.31
CA GLU A 154 9.52 2.95 44.49
C GLU A 154 10.36 4.07 45.16
N GLY A 155 9.76 5.23 45.37
CA GLY A 155 10.41 6.42 45.91
C GLY A 155 11.08 7.34 44.90
N GLN A 156 10.97 7.06 43.59
CA GLN A 156 11.39 7.97 42.53
C GLN A 156 10.17 8.66 41.91
N ALA A 157 10.32 9.95 41.63
CA ALA A 157 9.36 10.74 40.87
C ALA A 157 10.01 11.25 39.58
N PRO A 158 9.23 11.51 38.52
CA PRO A 158 9.79 12.13 37.32
C PRO A 158 10.30 13.54 37.64
N ASP A 159 11.30 14.00 36.90
CA ASP A 159 11.78 15.37 37.07
C ASP A 159 10.67 16.38 36.76
N GLN A 160 10.54 17.37 37.65
CA GLN A 160 9.61 18.48 37.39
C GLN A 160 10.14 19.34 36.26
N LYS A 161 9.26 19.67 35.31
CA LYS A 161 9.55 20.56 34.19
C LYS A 161 9.10 21.96 34.54
N ILE A 162 10.08 22.84 34.78
CA ILE A 162 9.82 24.26 35.08
C ILE A 162 10.12 25.07 33.84
N LEU A 163 9.09 25.82 33.34
CA LEU A 163 9.23 26.68 32.18
C LEU A 163 9.35 28.15 32.59
N GLU A 164 10.39 28.84 32.09
CA GLU A 164 10.37 30.29 32.00
C GLU A 164 9.70 30.69 30.67
N VAL A 165 8.74 31.57 30.76
CA VAL A 165 7.94 32.01 29.61
C VAL A 165 7.77 33.53 29.58
N TRP A 166 7.76 34.12 28.40
CA TRP A 166 7.25 35.45 28.20
C TRP A 166 5.74 35.38 27.96
N THR A 167 4.95 36.25 28.55
CA THR A 167 3.49 36.17 28.39
C THR A 167 2.84 37.55 28.30
N ASP A 168 1.76 37.63 27.51
CA ASP A 168 0.85 38.78 27.46
C ASP A 168 -0.33 38.64 28.46
N GLY A 169 -0.30 37.62 29.31
CA GLY A 169 -1.36 37.29 30.25
C GLY A 169 -2.30 36.18 29.75
N GLN A 170 -2.25 35.82 28.46
CA GLN A 170 -3.06 34.75 27.85
C GLN A 170 -2.20 33.75 27.07
N ILE A 171 -1.35 34.24 26.18
CA ILE A 171 -0.40 33.42 25.42
C ILE A 171 0.96 33.55 26.09
N ALA A 172 1.62 32.42 26.20
CA ALA A 172 2.99 32.33 26.72
C ALA A 172 3.93 31.72 25.69
N TYR A 173 5.14 32.25 25.66
CA TYR A 173 6.18 31.81 24.75
C TYR A 173 7.37 31.28 25.56
N PRO A 174 7.79 30.03 25.34
CA PRO A 174 8.80 29.40 26.17
C PRO A 174 10.18 30.02 25.93
N LYS A 175 10.90 30.23 27.01
CA LYS A 175 12.30 30.68 26.99
C LYS A 175 13.26 29.53 27.34
N THR A 176 13.03 28.93 28.52
CA THR A 176 13.85 27.83 29.02
C THR A 176 12.98 26.76 29.67
N ILE A 177 13.45 25.53 29.57
CA ILE A 177 12.92 24.40 30.33
C ILE A 177 14.00 23.95 31.31
N THR A 178 13.67 23.97 32.59
CA THR A 178 14.55 23.51 33.65
C THR A 178 14.02 22.21 34.21
N LEU A 179 14.86 21.17 34.27
CA LEU A 179 14.52 19.90 34.90
C LEU A 179 14.96 19.94 36.36
N GLN A 180 14.00 19.78 37.26
CA GLN A 180 14.22 19.76 38.70
C GLN A 180 13.92 18.37 39.25
N PRO A 181 14.87 17.69 39.87
CA PRO A 181 14.61 16.41 40.50
C PRO A 181 13.53 16.50 41.55
N GLN A 182 12.69 15.46 41.61
CA GLN A 182 11.65 15.31 42.61
C GLN A 182 11.81 14.00 43.36
N VAL A 183 11.28 13.98 44.57
CA VAL A 183 11.19 12.79 45.42
C VAL A 183 9.72 12.56 45.75
N ASP A 184 9.27 11.33 45.64
CA ASP A 184 7.95 10.90 46.08
C ASP A 184 7.96 10.73 47.62
N THR A 185 7.19 11.56 48.29
CA THR A 185 7.03 11.49 49.77
C THR A 185 5.89 10.56 50.18
N GLY A 186 5.22 9.92 49.21
CA GLY A 186 4.00 9.12 49.39
C GLY A 186 2.70 9.93 49.50
N PHE A 187 2.77 11.28 49.57
CA PHE A 187 1.64 12.17 49.56
C PHE A 187 1.71 13.17 48.41
N GLU A 188 2.91 13.66 48.10
CA GLU A 188 3.16 14.62 47.02
C GLU A 188 4.58 14.45 46.50
N TRP A 189 4.83 14.95 45.31
CA TRP A 189 6.18 15.03 44.74
C TRP A 189 6.79 16.37 45.10
N VAL A 190 7.95 16.33 45.75
CA VAL A 190 8.63 17.53 46.24
C VAL A 190 9.95 17.70 45.50
N ALA A 191 10.16 18.89 44.94
CA ALA A 191 11.44 19.23 44.30
C ALA A 191 12.58 19.15 45.30
N GLN A 192 13.67 18.46 44.95
CA GLN A 192 14.83 18.27 45.80
C GLN A 192 16.12 18.28 44.98
N GLY A 193 17.08 19.10 45.42
CA GLY A 193 18.39 19.19 44.79
C GLY A 193 18.52 20.34 43.80
N GLU A 194 19.68 20.41 43.15
CA GLU A 194 19.92 21.39 42.08
C GLU A 194 19.32 20.92 40.74
N PRO A 195 18.96 21.85 39.86
CA PRO A 195 18.51 21.50 38.52
C PRO A 195 19.50 20.58 37.79
N THR A 196 19.00 19.53 37.18
CA THR A 196 19.81 18.56 36.42
C THR A 196 20.16 19.07 35.04
N GLN A 197 19.25 19.82 34.42
CA GLN A 197 19.42 20.31 33.05
C GLN A 197 18.63 21.61 32.85
N ILE A 198 19.19 22.53 32.05
CA ILE A 198 18.50 23.74 31.56
C ILE A 198 18.59 23.74 30.03
N ILE A 199 17.45 23.73 29.37
CA ILE A 199 17.36 23.68 27.91
C ILE A 199 16.80 24.99 27.40
N GLN A 200 17.48 25.58 26.40
CA GLN A 200 17.00 26.80 25.74
C GLN A 200 15.95 26.43 24.67
N CYS A 201 14.82 27.08 24.73
CA CYS A 201 13.78 26.95 23.70
C CYS A 201 14.10 27.83 22.49
N ASN A 202 13.56 27.46 21.33
CA ASN A 202 13.59 28.31 20.15
C ASN A 202 12.50 29.40 20.29
N TYR A 203 12.87 30.64 20.08
CA TYR A 203 11.93 31.77 20.08
C TYR A 203 12.44 32.93 19.25
N ASP A 204 11.54 33.79 18.83
CA ASP A 204 11.84 35.01 18.11
C ASP A 204 11.92 36.19 19.12
N GLU A 205 13.14 36.64 19.43
CA GLU A 205 13.36 37.75 20.37
C GLU A 205 12.61 39.03 20.00
N SER A 206 12.38 39.26 18.73
CA SER A 206 11.67 40.47 18.27
C SER A 206 10.21 40.51 18.70
N LYS A 207 9.60 39.33 18.82
CA LYS A 207 8.20 39.16 19.26
C LYS A 207 8.06 39.22 20.78
N MET A 208 9.16 39.01 21.53
CA MET A 208 9.15 38.92 22.98
C MET A 208 9.48 40.25 23.67
N GLN A 209 9.82 41.28 22.88
CA GLN A 209 10.17 42.60 23.45
C GLN A 209 9.00 43.24 24.22
N GLY A 210 9.24 43.54 25.48
CA GLY A 210 8.26 44.20 26.35
C GLY A 210 7.31 43.26 27.09
N LEU A 211 7.35 41.96 26.82
CA LEU A 211 6.56 40.99 27.57
C LEU A 211 7.24 40.63 28.91
N PRO A 212 6.47 40.54 29.99
CA PRO A 212 6.99 40.09 31.29
C PRO A 212 7.41 38.62 31.22
N LEU A 213 8.46 38.31 32.00
CA LEU A 213 8.94 36.95 32.18
C LEU A 213 8.27 36.34 33.41
N LYS A 214 7.71 35.16 33.27
CA LYS A 214 7.02 34.42 34.33
C LYS A 214 7.51 32.98 34.38
N THR A 215 7.25 32.32 35.50
CA THR A 215 7.65 30.92 35.73
C THR A 215 6.37 30.06 35.81
N VAL A 216 6.38 28.95 35.07
CA VAL A 216 5.30 27.96 35.03
C VAL A 216 5.83 26.65 35.53
N ILE A 217 5.24 26.10 36.59
CA ILE A 217 5.68 24.82 37.20
C ILE A 217 4.63 23.71 37.10
N SER A 218 3.39 24.05 36.82
CA SER A 218 2.34 23.07 36.59
C SER A 218 1.90 23.09 35.14
N LEU A 219 2.31 22.08 34.38
CA LEU A 219 1.97 21.91 32.98
C LEU A 219 0.84 20.90 32.84
N MET A 220 -0.21 21.30 32.17
CA MET A 220 -1.23 20.38 31.66
C MET A 220 -1.03 20.24 30.16
N GLY A 221 -0.33 19.18 29.76
CA GLY A 221 -0.24 18.79 28.37
C GLY A 221 -1.27 17.72 28.07
N ARG A 222 -2.06 17.93 27.06
CA ARG A 222 -2.74 16.81 26.40
C ARG A 222 -1.88 16.37 25.24
N ILE A 223 -1.61 15.11 25.21
CA ILE A 223 -0.80 14.51 24.17
C ILE A 223 -1.66 14.44 22.90
N PRO A 224 -1.18 14.96 21.76
CA PRO A 224 -1.92 14.82 20.51
C PRO A 224 -2.03 13.32 20.14
N GLY A 225 -3.23 12.79 20.03
CA GLY A 225 -3.46 11.42 19.61
C GLY A 225 -4.72 10.80 20.21
N ASP A 226 -5.16 9.71 19.62
CA ASP A 226 -6.36 8.95 20.01
C ASP A 226 -6.10 7.89 21.10
N GLY A 227 -4.91 7.88 21.72
CA GLY A 227 -4.50 6.90 22.72
C GLY A 227 -3.84 5.64 22.12
N GLU A 228 -3.91 5.44 20.80
CA GLU A 228 -3.19 4.38 20.08
C GLU A 228 -1.90 4.88 19.42
N THR A 229 -1.77 6.19 19.27
CA THR A 229 -0.60 6.84 18.64
C THR A 229 0.63 6.73 19.52
N THR A 230 1.73 6.26 18.96
CA THR A 230 3.00 6.14 19.69
C THR A 230 3.71 7.49 19.85
N ARG A 231 4.54 7.62 20.89
CA ARG A 231 5.40 8.81 21.09
C ARG A 231 6.23 9.16 19.86
N SER A 232 6.77 8.14 19.18
CA SER A 232 7.58 8.35 17.97
C SER A 232 6.75 8.97 16.83
N GLU A 233 5.51 8.54 16.64
CA GLU A 233 4.61 9.09 15.62
C GLU A 233 4.27 10.56 15.90
N VAL A 234 4.04 10.89 17.16
CA VAL A 234 3.81 12.29 17.57
C VAL A 234 5.05 13.15 17.30
N LEU A 235 6.24 12.66 17.67
CA LEU A 235 7.50 13.36 17.40
C LEU A 235 7.73 13.56 15.90
N ASP A 236 7.47 12.54 15.10
CA ASP A 236 7.60 12.62 13.64
C ASP A 236 6.58 13.59 13.03
N SER A 237 5.39 13.66 13.62
CA SER A 237 4.38 14.66 13.26
C SER A 237 4.84 16.07 13.59
N LEU A 238 5.24 16.33 14.82
CA LEU A 238 5.63 17.66 15.30
C LEU A 238 6.85 18.21 14.55
N THR A 239 7.78 17.34 14.14
CA THR A 239 9.02 17.73 13.45
C THR A 239 8.96 17.53 11.92
N HIS A 240 7.79 17.26 11.37
CA HIS A 240 7.67 16.98 9.94
C HIS A 240 7.99 18.22 9.08
N PRO A 241 8.90 18.12 8.09
CA PRO A 241 9.41 19.28 7.35
C PRO A 241 8.33 20.00 6.52
N ARG A 242 7.22 19.35 6.19
CA ARG A 242 6.11 19.94 5.43
C ARG A 242 5.16 20.76 6.29
N ARG A 243 5.23 20.66 7.62
CA ARG A 243 4.34 21.40 8.53
C ARG A 243 4.48 22.91 8.36
N ALA A 244 5.70 23.41 8.25
CA ALA A 244 5.94 24.84 8.05
C ALA A 244 5.22 25.40 6.81
N ALA A 245 5.25 24.65 5.70
CA ALA A 245 4.59 25.05 4.46
C ALA A 245 3.05 24.99 4.56
N LEU A 246 2.51 24.02 5.30
CA LEU A 246 1.06 23.95 5.57
C LEU A 246 0.61 25.08 6.51
N ARG A 247 1.44 25.37 7.51
CA ARG A 247 1.20 26.49 8.45
C ARG A 247 1.13 27.82 7.71
N GLU A 248 2.08 28.13 6.85
CA GLU A 248 2.07 29.33 6.03
C GLU A 248 0.76 29.45 5.22
N GLN A 249 0.24 28.31 4.73
CA GLN A 249 -1.02 28.30 3.98
C GLN A 249 -2.26 28.54 4.87
N VAL A 250 -2.30 28.05 6.10
CA VAL A 250 -3.43 28.31 6.99
C VAL A 250 -3.38 29.70 7.58
N GLU A 251 -2.21 30.26 7.80
CA GLU A 251 -1.98 31.60 8.32
C GLU A 251 -2.18 32.71 7.29
N SER A 252 -1.89 32.44 6.00
CA SER A 252 -2.02 33.40 4.90
C SER A 252 -3.44 33.45 4.32
N VAL A 253 -4.43 33.85 5.14
CA VAL A 253 -5.82 33.97 4.68
C VAL A 253 -6.14 35.40 4.29
N ASP A 254 -6.18 35.71 3.00
CA ASP A 254 -6.49 37.04 2.47
C ASP A 254 -7.98 37.32 2.30
N SER A 255 -8.84 36.31 2.40
CA SER A 255 -10.28 36.46 2.14
C SER A 255 -11.13 35.32 2.74
N PRO A 256 -12.32 35.62 3.29
CA PRO A 256 -13.21 34.65 3.93
C PRO A 256 -13.90 33.68 2.97
N SER A 257 -13.45 33.53 1.75
CA SER A 257 -14.22 32.76 0.80
C SER A 257 -13.40 31.77 0.02
N THR A 258 -12.83 30.72 0.55
CA THR A 258 -12.45 29.72 -0.44
C THR A 258 -12.22 28.33 0.14
N LYS A 259 -13.15 27.44 -0.18
CA LYS A 259 -12.88 26.02 -0.24
C LYS A 259 -11.97 25.80 -1.47
N THR A 260 -10.68 25.65 -1.29
CA THR A 260 -9.76 25.38 -2.39
C THR A 260 -9.29 23.94 -2.29
N LEU A 261 -9.93 23.07 -3.04
CA LEU A 261 -9.45 21.70 -3.29
C LEU A 261 -8.42 21.74 -4.39
N THR A 262 -7.17 21.45 -4.08
CA THR A 262 -6.11 21.34 -5.07
C THR A 262 -5.50 19.95 -5.03
N CYS A 263 -5.92 19.06 -5.94
CA CYS A 263 -5.29 17.77 -6.15
C CYS A 263 -4.05 17.93 -7.01
N LYS A 264 -2.87 17.60 -6.49
CA LYS A 264 -1.61 17.57 -7.25
C LYS A 264 -0.80 16.34 -6.89
N PRO A 265 -0.34 15.64 -7.88
CA PRO A 265 -1.16 14.72 -8.67
C PRO A 265 -1.94 13.83 -7.72
N TRP A 266 -3.19 13.65 -7.94
CA TRP A 266 -4.18 13.00 -7.04
C TRP A 266 -3.77 11.63 -6.44
N LEU A 267 -2.86 10.89 -7.08
CA LEU A 267 -2.38 9.58 -6.58
C LEU A 267 -1.28 9.69 -5.54
N VAL A 268 -0.45 10.72 -5.62
CA VAL A 268 0.76 10.84 -4.77
C VAL A 268 0.52 11.80 -3.62
N GLN A 269 -0.24 12.87 -3.87
CA GLN A 269 -0.47 13.92 -2.90
C GLN A 269 -1.87 14.53 -3.12
N TYR A 270 -2.64 14.59 -2.06
CA TYR A 270 -3.92 15.27 -2.00
C TYR A 270 -3.81 16.44 -1.03
N PHE A 271 -4.25 17.60 -1.46
CA PHE A 271 -4.26 18.81 -0.64
C PHE A 271 -5.67 19.38 -0.57
N SER A 272 -6.11 19.73 0.64
CA SER A 272 -7.38 20.42 0.89
C SER A 272 -7.17 21.59 1.83
N ARG A 273 -7.88 22.68 1.57
CA ARG A 273 -7.94 23.84 2.44
C ARG A 273 -9.40 24.27 2.61
N ASN A 274 -9.81 24.47 3.86
CA ASN A 274 -11.12 24.98 4.21
C ASN A 274 -10.97 26.23 5.08
N VAL A 275 -11.82 27.24 4.87
CA VAL A 275 -11.87 28.44 5.69
C VAL A 275 -13.31 28.69 6.09
N LEU A 276 -13.57 28.73 7.38
CA LEU A 276 -14.83 29.16 7.94
C LEU A 276 -14.67 30.57 8.50
N TYR A 277 -15.74 31.32 8.39
CA TYR A 277 -15.83 32.69 8.79
C TYR A 277 -17.00 32.88 9.76
N GLY A 278 -16.75 33.56 10.85
CA GLY A 278 -17.73 33.87 11.87
C GLY A 278 -17.64 35.32 12.34
N GLN A 279 -18.77 35.94 12.65
CA GLN A 279 -18.80 37.28 13.19
C GLN A 279 -18.74 37.23 14.71
N PHE A 280 -17.91 38.08 15.27
CA PHE A 280 -17.64 38.22 16.67
C PHE A 280 -18.01 39.64 17.12
N GLY A 281 -19.09 39.78 17.88
CA GLY A 281 -19.63 41.10 18.21
C GLY A 281 -20.08 41.88 16.97
N GLU A 282 -20.07 43.20 17.06
CA GLU A 282 -20.51 44.07 15.96
C GLU A 282 -19.38 44.43 14.97
N ARG A 283 -18.10 44.22 15.32
CA ARG A 283 -16.95 44.75 14.58
C ARG A 283 -15.86 43.75 14.26
N HIS A 284 -15.84 42.59 14.90
CA HIS A 284 -14.77 41.66 14.74
C HIS A 284 -15.24 40.41 13.99
N TYR A 285 -14.39 39.95 13.11
CA TYR A 285 -14.60 38.70 12.40
C TYR A 285 -13.47 37.73 12.75
N VAL A 286 -13.80 36.46 12.89
CA VAL A 286 -12.83 35.40 13.14
C VAL A 286 -12.90 34.42 12.03
N MET A 287 -11.76 34.03 11.53
CA MET A 287 -11.61 32.99 10.52
C MET A 287 -10.95 31.76 11.13
N ALA A 288 -11.56 30.60 10.92
CA ALA A 288 -10.95 29.32 11.17
C ALA A 288 -10.47 28.75 9.82
N SER A 289 -9.18 28.62 9.67
CA SER A 289 -8.55 28.08 8.47
C SER A 289 -7.97 26.69 8.76
N VAL A 290 -8.25 25.75 7.87
CA VAL A 290 -7.78 24.37 7.98
C VAL A 290 -7.16 23.96 6.66
N ALA A 291 -5.95 23.42 6.70
CA ALA A 291 -5.29 22.82 5.54
C ALA A 291 -4.82 21.43 5.89
N ALA A 292 -4.93 20.53 4.95
CA ALA A 292 -4.48 19.16 5.09
C ALA A 292 -3.80 18.66 3.83
N GLU A 293 -2.81 17.81 4.00
CA GLU A 293 -2.07 17.13 2.96
C GLU A 293 -2.06 15.63 3.23
N ALA A 294 -2.43 14.83 2.25
CA ALA A 294 -2.50 13.38 2.38
C ALA A 294 -1.76 12.68 1.23
N TYR A 295 -1.25 11.48 1.51
CA TYR A 295 -0.46 10.68 0.58
C TYR A 295 -1.12 9.31 0.34
N PRO A 296 -2.17 9.22 -0.51
CA PRO A 296 -2.99 8.02 -0.67
C PRO A 296 -2.22 6.77 -1.06
N VAL A 297 -1.26 6.89 -2.01
CA VAL A 297 -0.41 5.76 -2.42
C VAL A 297 0.43 5.24 -1.26
N LYS A 298 1.01 6.14 -0.47
CA LYS A 298 1.84 5.79 0.68
C LYS A 298 1.02 5.08 1.75
N ALA A 299 -0.20 5.53 2.00
CA ALA A 299 -1.15 4.91 2.90
C ALA A 299 -1.52 3.47 2.49
N CYS A 300 -1.54 3.19 1.19
CA CYS A 300 -1.85 1.86 0.67
C CYS A 300 -0.64 0.90 0.67
N LEU A 301 0.61 1.39 0.81
CA LEU A 301 1.82 0.56 0.72
C LEU A 301 1.83 -0.67 1.65
N PRO A 302 1.43 -0.58 2.92
CA PRO A 302 1.41 -1.75 3.82
C PRO A 302 0.51 -2.87 3.31
N ILE A 303 -0.58 -2.54 2.61
CA ILE A 303 -1.50 -3.52 2.01
C ILE A 303 -0.98 -3.95 0.63
N LEU A 304 -0.49 -3.02 -0.17
CA LEU A 304 -0.06 -3.31 -1.54
C LEU A 304 1.16 -4.22 -1.59
N LEU A 305 2.16 -4.03 -0.73
CA LEU A 305 3.40 -4.82 -0.74
C LEU A 305 3.16 -6.33 -0.60
N PRO A 306 2.42 -6.83 0.41
CA PRO A 306 2.13 -8.27 0.51
C PRO A 306 1.25 -8.77 -0.63
N VAL A 307 0.27 -7.98 -1.11
CA VAL A 307 -0.58 -8.34 -2.25
C VAL A 307 0.24 -8.48 -3.52
N TYR A 308 1.16 -7.55 -3.80
CA TYR A 308 2.09 -7.64 -4.92
C TYR A 308 3.00 -8.87 -4.81
N GLY A 309 3.59 -9.11 -3.65
CA GLY A 309 4.46 -10.26 -3.43
C GLY A 309 3.74 -11.59 -3.65
N PHE A 310 2.56 -11.75 -3.05
CA PHE A 310 1.78 -12.97 -3.16
C PHE A 310 1.24 -13.20 -4.59
N SER A 311 0.68 -12.15 -5.21
CA SER A 311 0.17 -12.24 -6.58
C SER A 311 1.26 -12.50 -7.60
N PHE A 312 2.46 -11.94 -7.41
CA PHE A 312 3.62 -12.22 -8.26
C PHE A 312 4.07 -13.68 -8.13
N ALA A 313 4.16 -14.21 -6.91
CA ALA A 313 4.48 -15.62 -6.68
C ALA A 313 3.48 -16.57 -7.37
N LEU A 314 2.17 -16.27 -7.26
CA LEU A 314 1.12 -17.02 -7.96
C LEU A 314 1.25 -16.91 -9.48
N ALA A 315 1.54 -15.73 -10.02
CA ALA A 315 1.71 -15.51 -11.45
C ALA A 315 2.90 -16.33 -11.99
N VAL A 316 4.02 -16.35 -11.26
CA VAL A 316 5.20 -17.17 -11.61
C VAL A 316 4.87 -18.65 -11.56
N LEU A 317 4.20 -19.11 -10.50
CA LEU A 317 3.79 -20.51 -10.36
C LEU A 317 2.87 -20.94 -11.51
N PHE A 318 1.85 -20.15 -11.81
CA PHE A 318 0.92 -20.42 -12.90
C PHE A 318 1.60 -20.42 -14.27
N SER A 319 2.49 -19.47 -14.51
CA SER A 319 3.32 -19.41 -15.72
C SER A 319 4.20 -20.66 -15.87
N ALA A 320 4.81 -21.13 -14.77
CA ALA A 320 5.63 -22.35 -14.77
C ALA A 320 4.79 -23.61 -15.09
N ILE A 321 3.59 -23.72 -14.50
CA ILE A 321 2.66 -24.84 -14.77
C ILE A 321 2.24 -24.82 -16.25
N LEU A 322 1.86 -23.66 -16.77
CA LEU A 322 1.47 -23.50 -18.18
C LEU A 322 2.62 -23.84 -19.12
N ALA A 323 3.82 -23.35 -18.84
CA ALA A 323 5.02 -23.66 -19.59
C ALA A 323 5.30 -25.17 -19.60
N PHE A 324 5.20 -25.83 -18.44
CA PHE A 324 5.40 -27.28 -18.34
C PHE A 324 4.34 -28.07 -19.13
N ALA A 325 3.07 -27.66 -19.05
CA ALA A 325 1.99 -28.27 -19.81
C ALA A 325 2.21 -28.14 -21.33
N LEU A 326 2.57 -26.95 -21.80
CA LEU A 326 2.89 -26.70 -23.20
C LEU A 326 4.08 -27.52 -23.68
N LEU A 327 5.16 -27.61 -22.89
CA LEU A 327 6.31 -28.45 -23.18
C LEU A 327 5.91 -29.91 -23.31
N ARG A 328 5.03 -30.43 -22.47
CA ARG A 328 4.53 -31.81 -22.58
C ARG A 328 3.77 -32.05 -23.87
N VAL A 329 2.88 -31.12 -24.23
CA VAL A 329 2.11 -31.21 -25.48
C VAL A 329 3.06 -31.19 -26.70
N TRP A 330 4.00 -30.27 -26.71
CA TRP A 330 4.97 -30.15 -27.80
C TRP A 330 5.86 -31.39 -27.98
N ARG A 331 6.41 -31.92 -26.88
CA ARG A 331 7.18 -33.13 -26.89
C ARG A 331 6.36 -34.32 -27.39
N LYS A 332 5.05 -34.34 -27.07
CA LYS A 332 4.16 -35.40 -27.60
C LYS A 332 3.96 -35.24 -29.10
N GLN A 333 3.71 -34.01 -29.58
CA GLN A 333 3.55 -33.72 -31.00
C GLN A 333 4.82 -34.04 -31.80
N GLU A 334 5.98 -33.67 -31.28
CA GLU A 334 7.27 -33.96 -31.91
C GLU A 334 7.51 -35.49 -32.07
N ARG A 335 7.20 -36.26 -31.03
CA ARG A 335 7.31 -37.72 -31.07
C ARG A 335 6.34 -38.32 -32.10
N VAL A 336 5.12 -37.82 -32.19
CA VAL A 336 4.12 -38.25 -33.19
C VAL A 336 4.61 -37.93 -34.61
N GLU A 337 5.11 -36.73 -34.83
CA GLU A 337 5.62 -36.29 -36.11
C GLU A 337 6.88 -37.10 -36.52
N GLN A 338 7.76 -37.40 -35.57
CA GLN A 338 8.94 -38.20 -35.80
C GLN A 338 8.58 -39.65 -36.12
N ALA A 339 7.67 -40.26 -35.37
CA ALA A 339 7.16 -41.62 -35.68
C ALA A 339 6.49 -41.67 -37.06
N ARG A 340 5.77 -40.63 -37.45
CA ARG A 340 5.15 -40.51 -38.78
C ARG A 340 6.23 -40.45 -39.90
N ARG A 341 7.29 -39.68 -39.69
CA ARG A 341 8.42 -39.60 -40.66
C ARG A 341 9.16 -40.91 -40.78
N ASP A 342 9.44 -41.56 -39.66
CA ASP A 342 10.14 -42.83 -39.61
C ASP A 342 9.32 -43.94 -40.32
N THR A 343 8.02 -43.99 -40.07
CA THR A 343 7.09 -44.92 -40.76
C THR A 343 7.06 -44.66 -42.28
N THR A 344 6.98 -43.39 -42.68
CA THR A 344 6.98 -43.04 -44.11
C THR A 344 8.29 -43.37 -44.77
N ALA A 345 9.42 -43.14 -44.11
CA ALA A 345 10.73 -43.49 -44.63
C ALA A 345 10.95 -45.01 -44.75
N ALA A 346 10.53 -45.79 -43.74
CA ALA A 346 10.57 -47.25 -43.76
C ALA A 346 9.75 -47.84 -44.91
N LEU A 347 8.53 -47.32 -45.09
CA LEU A 347 7.64 -47.73 -46.19
C LEU A 347 8.21 -47.41 -47.58
N ALA A 348 8.81 -46.22 -47.74
CA ALA A 348 9.46 -45.84 -48.98
C ALA A 348 10.62 -46.81 -49.31
N HIS A 349 11.35 -47.25 -48.28
CA HIS A 349 12.44 -48.24 -48.45
C HIS A 349 11.91 -49.62 -48.80
N GLU A 350 10.88 -50.14 -48.14
CA GLU A 350 10.24 -51.44 -48.42
C GLU A 350 9.59 -51.48 -49.80
N LEU A 351 9.07 -50.38 -50.33
CA LEU A 351 8.49 -50.29 -51.66
C LEU A 351 9.58 -50.16 -52.75
N LYS A 352 10.72 -49.49 -52.44
CA LYS A 352 11.81 -49.32 -53.45
C LYS A 352 12.45 -50.60 -53.87
N THR A 353 12.66 -51.57 -52.98
CA THR A 353 13.29 -52.84 -53.25
C THR A 353 12.49 -53.70 -54.26
N PRO A 354 11.16 -53.98 -54.03
CA PRO A 354 10.37 -54.75 -55.00
C PRO A 354 10.21 -54.00 -56.33
N LEU A 355 10.08 -52.63 -56.28
CA LEU A 355 10.03 -51.86 -57.51
C LEU A 355 11.28 -51.95 -58.37
N SER A 356 12.47 -51.95 -57.75
CA SER A 356 13.72 -52.13 -58.46
C SER A 356 13.83 -53.50 -59.08
N VAL A 357 13.37 -54.58 -58.40
CA VAL A 357 13.31 -55.93 -58.96
C VAL A 357 12.28 -55.99 -60.09
N LEU A 358 11.11 -55.38 -59.96
CA LEU A 358 10.10 -55.29 -61.01
C LEU A 358 10.67 -54.58 -62.25
N SER A 359 11.34 -53.45 -62.10
CA SER A 359 11.92 -52.70 -63.22
C SER A 359 13.02 -53.52 -63.93
N ALA A 360 13.94 -54.12 -63.15
CA ALA A 360 15.02 -54.95 -63.74
C ALA A 360 14.48 -56.22 -64.48
N THR A 361 13.45 -56.86 -63.91
CA THR A 361 12.81 -58.03 -64.50
C THR A 361 11.99 -57.66 -65.76
N ALA A 362 11.32 -56.48 -65.75
CA ALA A 362 10.62 -55.98 -66.93
C ALA A 362 11.60 -55.63 -68.08
N GLU A 363 12.75 -55.05 -67.76
CA GLU A 363 13.82 -54.74 -68.72
C GLU A 363 14.39 -56.01 -69.39
N LEU A 364 14.66 -57.04 -68.58
CA LEU A 364 15.09 -58.34 -69.09
C LEU A 364 14.07 -59.05 -70.01
N LEU A 365 12.77 -58.81 -69.72
CA LEU A 365 11.67 -59.29 -70.57
C LEU A 365 11.50 -58.48 -71.87
N SER A 366 11.90 -57.26 -71.90
CA SER A 366 11.82 -56.36 -73.09
C SER A 366 12.93 -56.63 -74.08
N ASP A 367 14.14 -57.00 -73.60
CA ASP A 367 15.34 -57.21 -74.44
C ASP A 367 15.40 -58.56 -75.16
N ASP A 368 14.34 -59.35 -75.08
CA ASP A 368 14.16 -60.64 -75.73
C ASP A 368 15.30 -61.69 -75.52
N MET A 369 16.18 -61.38 -74.54
CA MET A 369 17.44 -62.19 -74.27
C MET A 369 17.16 -63.46 -73.48
N ALA A 370 15.93 -63.78 -73.08
CA ALA A 370 15.61 -64.89 -72.18
C ALA A 370 14.26 -65.55 -72.47
N GLN A 371 14.02 -65.91 -73.71
CA GLN A 371 12.76 -66.60 -74.14
C GLN A 371 12.49 -67.88 -73.32
N ASP A 372 13.47 -68.62 -72.95
CA ASP A 372 13.35 -69.85 -72.15
C ASP A 372 12.95 -69.61 -70.70
N LYS A 373 13.10 -68.40 -70.20
CA LYS A 373 12.83 -68.03 -68.76
C LYS A 373 11.64 -67.03 -68.59
N ARG A 374 10.91 -66.76 -69.70
CA ARG A 374 9.83 -65.81 -69.71
C ARG A 374 8.73 -66.04 -68.60
N ALA A 375 8.38 -67.33 -68.42
CA ALA A 375 7.42 -67.76 -67.40
C ALA A 375 7.95 -67.47 -66.00
N HIS A 376 9.22 -67.66 -65.71
CA HIS A 376 9.88 -67.36 -64.44
C HIS A 376 9.89 -65.85 -64.15
N TYR A 377 10.20 -65.04 -65.14
CA TYR A 377 10.27 -63.62 -64.93
C TYR A 377 8.84 -63.01 -64.70
N LEU A 378 7.82 -63.54 -65.38
CA LEU A 378 6.42 -63.17 -65.14
C LEU A 378 5.96 -63.57 -63.70
N ASP A 379 6.39 -64.72 -63.22
CA ASP A 379 6.10 -65.14 -61.84
C ASP A 379 6.81 -64.29 -60.80
N VAL A 380 8.05 -63.88 -61.05
CA VAL A 380 8.77 -62.91 -60.18
C VAL A 380 8.03 -61.56 -60.14
N ILE A 381 7.60 -61.05 -61.27
CA ILE A 381 6.83 -59.82 -61.36
C ILE A 381 5.53 -59.94 -60.53
N ARG A 382 4.78 -61.03 -60.70
CA ARG A 382 3.56 -61.30 -59.95
C ARG A 382 3.84 -61.36 -58.44
N GLN A 383 4.87 -62.09 -58.05
CA GLN A 383 5.23 -62.20 -56.62
C GLN A 383 5.65 -60.86 -56.00
N GLN A 384 6.39 -60.00 -56.70
CA GLN A 384 6.76 -58.70 -56.23
C GLN A 384 5.54 -57.74 -56.13
N ALA A 385 4.61 -57.82 -57.11
CA ALA A 385 3.37 -57.09 -57.10
C ALA A 385 2.49 -57.50 -55.90
N GLU A 386 2.35 -58.78 -55.59
CA GLU A 386 1.64 -59.30 -54.42
C GLU A 386 2.29 -58.85 -53.12
N ARG A 387 3.66 -58.83 -53.02
CA ARG A 387 4.40 -58.30 -51.87
C ARG A 387 4.09 -56.81 -51.66
N MET A 388 4.08 -56.02 -52.75
CA MET A 388 3.75 -54.56 -52.65
C MET A 388 2.29 -54.37 -52.23
N ASP A 389 1.35 -55.10 -52.74
CA ASP A 389 -0.05 -55.04 -52.32
C ASP A 389 -0.23 -55.35 -50.83
N GLY A 390 0.49 -56.39 -50.37
CA GLY A 390 0.53 -56.73 -48.93
C GLY A 390 1.14 -55.64 -48.05
N SER A 391 2.19 -54.92 -48.51
CA SER A 391 2.78 -53.80 -47.77
C SER A 391 1.83 -52.58 -47.75
N VAL A 392 1.18 -52.27 -48.85
CA VAL A 392 0.18 -51.17 -48.93
C VAL A 392 -1.04 -51.48 -48.04
N LYS A 393 -1.54 -52.73 -48.04
CA LYS A 393 -2.64 -53.13 -47.16
C LYS A 393 -2.29 -53.01 -45.72
N ARG A 394 -1.08 -53.43 -45.28
CA ARG A 394 -0.60 -53.21 -43.89
C ARG A 394 -0.52 -51.74 -43.53
N MET A 395 -0.07 -50.87 -44.45
CA MET A 395 0.00 -49.44 -44.25
C MET A 395 -1.38 -48.82 -44.04
N LEU A 396 -2.34 -49.18 -44.88
CA LEU A 396 -3.73 -48.70 -44.76
C LEU A 396 -4.37 -49.15 -43.45
N GLU A 397 -4.04 -50.37 -42.99
CA GLU A 397 -4.55 -50.88 -41.72
C GLU A 397 -3.92 -50.15 -40.53
N LEU A 398 -2.61 -49.88 -40.56
CA LEU A 398 -1.91 -49.06 -39.55
C LEU A 398 -2.48 -47.62 -39.51
N SER A 399 -2.65 -46.99 -40.67
CA SER A 399 -3.26 -45.65 -40.77
C SER A 399 -4.68 -45.61 -40.22
N ARG A 400 -5.47 -46.64 -40.45
CA ARG A 400 -6.83 -46.75 -39.85
C ARG A 400 -6.82 -46.95 -38.35
N LEU A 401 -5.83 -47.65 -37.82
CA LEU A 401 -5.60 -47.82 -36.36
C LEU A 401 -5.19 -46.53 -35.74
N GLU A 402 -4.25 -45.79 -36.37
CA GLU A 402 -3.82 -44.44 -35.89
C GLU A 402 -4.94 -43.41 -35.93
N ALA A 403 -5.80 -43.45 -36.95
CA ALA A 403 -6.97 -42.60 -37.04
C ALA A 403 -8.10 -42.96 -36.05
N GLY A 404 -7.90 -43.99 -35.21
CA GLY A 404 -8.89 -44.41 -34.23
C GLY A 404 -10.16 -45.05 -34.82
N ALA A 405 -10.12 -45.43 -36.10
CA ALA A 405 -11.30 -45.96 -36.81
C ALA A 405 -11.74 -47.38 -36.38
N LYS A 406 -10.89 -48.10 -35.64
CA LYS A 406 -11.25 -49.35 -34.96
C LYS A 406 -11.49 -49.12 -33.49
N ALA A 407 -12.75 -49.11 -33.11
CA ALA A 407 -13.12 -49.12 -31.70
C ALA A 407 -12.64 -50.44 -31.08
N LEU A 408 -11.69 -50.36 -30.16
CA LEU A 408 -11.25 -51.48 -29.36
C LEU A 408 -12.42 -51.94 -28.47
N ARG A 409 -12.99 -53.12 -28.78
CA ARG A 409 -13.92 -53.78 -27.85
C ARG A 409 -13.11 -54.29 -26.65
N ARG A 410 -13.20 -53.65 -25.56
CA ARG A 410 -12.65 -54.14 -24.30
C ARG A 410 -13.53 -55.27 -23.80
N ALA A 411 -13.03 -56.49 -23.82
CA ALA A 411 -13.65 -57.65 -23.25
C ALA A 411 -12.76 -58.19 -22.12
N LYS A 412 -13.37 -58.69 -21.05
CA LYS A 412 -12.62 -59.44 -20.05
C LYS A 412 -12.35 -60.82 -20.62
N PHE A 413 -11.12 -61.25 -20.62
CA PHE A 413 -10.72 -62.59 -21.02
C PHE A 413 -9.73 -63.16 -20.01
N THR A 414 -9.69 -64.48 -19.90
CA THR A 414 -8.74 -65.18 -19.08
C THR A 414 -7.52 -65.48 -19.96
N LEU A 415 -6.31 -65.18 -19.47
CA LEU A 415 -5.08 -65.37 -20.25
C LEU A 415 -4.85 -66.82 -20.68
N SER A 416 -5.27 -67.79 -19.82
CA SER A 416 -5.22 -69.21 -20.12
C SER A 416 -6.11 -69.60 -21.31
N ASP A 417 -7.32 -69.05 -21.41
CA ASP A 417 -8.26 -69.39 -22.48
C ASP A 417 -7.78 -68.83 -23.83
N LEU A 418 -7.21 -67.60 -23.82
CA LEU A 418 -6.62 -67.03 -25.03
C LEU A 418 -5.35 -67.80 -25.46
N ALA A 419 -4.55 -68.28 -24.54
CA ALA A 419 -3.36 -69.08 -24.84
C ALA A 419 -3.75 -70.42 -25.42
N GLN A 420 -4.80 -71.07 -24.86
CA GLN A 420 -5.33 -72.35 -25.35
C GLN A 420 -5.88 -72.20 -26.78
N GLU A 421 -6.73 -71.15 -27.00
CA GLU A 421 -7.28 -70.84 -28.33
C GLU A 421 -6.19 -70.59 -29.40
N ARG A 422 -5.08 -69.98 -29.02
CA ARG A 422 -3.95 -69.75 -29.93
C ARG A 422 -3.10 -70.99 -30.17
N LEU A 423 -2.97 -71.86 -29.17
CA LEU A 423 -2.29 -73.18 -29.32
C LEU A 423 -3.10 -74.11 -30.23
N ASP A 424 -4.41 -74.20 -30.01
CA ASP A 424 -5.33 -75.01 -30.81
C ASP A 424 -5.36 -74.50 -32.29
N ALA A 425 -5.32 -73.17 -32.52
CA ALA A 425 -5.25 -72.59 -33.84
C ALA A 425 -3.87 -72.76 -34.55
N ALA A 426 -2.77 -73.09 -33.83
CA ALA A 426 -1.45 -73.28 -34.30
C ALA A 426 -1.11 -74.75 -34.63
N VAL A 427 -1.94 -75.72 -34.13
CA VAL A 427 -1.78 -77.16 -34.47
C VAL A 427 -2.58 -77.48 -35.73
N PRO A 428 -1.98 -77.91 -36.80
CA PRO A 428 -2.72 -78.27 -37.96
C PRO A 428 -3.63 -79.50 -37.67
N PRO A 429 -4.82 -79.58 -38.27
CA PRO A 429 -5.82 -80.57 -37.95
C PRO A 429 -5.42 -82.04 -38.36
N ASP A 430 -4.21 -82.27 -38.88
CA ASP A 430 -3.76 -83.57 -39.38
C ASP A 430 -2.29 -83.93 -38.85
N ALA A 431 -2.07 -83.92 -37.53
CA ALA A 431 -0.88 -84.44 -36.96
C ALA A 431 -1.22 -85.49 -35.87
#